data_f1a0553acbe5d9e4cbe5da49a3a797bc
#
_entry.id   f1a0553acbe5d9e4cbe5da49a3a797bc
#
_cell.length_a   1.000
_cell.length_b   1.000
_cell.length_c   1.000
_cell.angle_alpha   90.00
_cell.angle_beta   90.00
_cell.angle_gamma   90.00
#
_symmetry.space_group_name_H-M   'P 1'
#
loop_
_entity.id
_entity.type
_entity.pdbx_description
1 polymer ?
#
loop_
_entity_poly.entity_id
_entity_poly.type
_entity_poly.pdbx_seq_one_letter_code
_entity_poly.pdbx_strand_id
1 'polypeptide(L)'
;MIEQLLEYWYVVVPVLYIIKQLLAYTKATRSKSTKKSLPEPWRLPIIGHMHHLIGTTPHRGVRDLARKYGSLMHLQLGEVPTIVVSSPKWAKEILTTYDITFANRPETLTGEIVLYHNTDVVLAPYGEYWRQLRKICTLELLSVKKVKSFQSLREEECWNLVQEIKASGSGRPVNLSENVFKLIATILSRAAFGKGIKDQKELTEIVKEILRQTGGFDVADIFPSKKFLHHLSGKRARLTSLRKKIDNLIDNLVAEHTVNTSSKTNETLLDVLLRLKDSAEFPLTSDNIKAIILDMFGAGTDTSSSTIEWAISELIKCPKAMEKVQAELRKALNGKEKIHEEDIQELSYLNMVIKETLRLHPPLPLVLPRECRQPVNLAGYNIPNKTKLIVNVFAINRDPEYWKDAEAFIPERFENSSATVMGAEYEYLPFGAGRRMCPGAALGLANVQLPLANILYHFNWKLPNGVSYDQIDMTESSGATMQRKTELLLVPSF
;
A
#
# COMPACT_ATOMS: atom_id res chain seq x y z
N MET A 1 -53.18 -6.51 -22.53
CA MET A 1 -52.34 -7.65 -22.09
C MET A 1 -50.87 -7.55 -22.54
N ILE A 2 -50.59 -7.15 -23.79
CA ILE A 2 -49.22 -6.96 -24.28
C ILE A 2 -48.61 -5.67 -23.71
N GLU A 3 -49.35 -4.57 -23.57
CA GLU A 3 -48.89 -3.31 -22.97
C GLU A 3 -48.58 -3.45 -21.46
N GLN A 4 -49.33 -4.23 -20.72
CA GLN A 4 -49.06 -4.54 -19.33
C GLN A 4 -47.81 -5.39 -19.12
N LEU A 5 -47.44 -6.24 -20.09
CA LEU A 5 -46.19 -7.01 -20.10
C LEU A 5 -44.97 -6.14 -20.42
N LEU A 6 -45.16 -5.08 -21.18
CA LEU A 6 -44.10 -4.09 -21.48
C LEU A 6 -43.75 -3.19 -20.29
N GLU A 7 -44.70 -2.95 -19.36
CA GLU A 7 -44.44 -2.20 -18.14
C GLU A 7 -43.55 -2.94 -17.11
N TYR A 8 -43.50 -4.29 -17.19
CA TYR A 8 -42.71 -5.11 -16.24
C TYR A 8 -41.42 -5.69 -16.82
N TRP A 9 -41.08 -5.35 -18.09
CA TRP A 9 -39.91 -5.93 -18.75
C TRP A 9 -38.60 -5.66 -17.98
N TYR A 10 -38.49 -4.50 -17.29
CA TYR A 10 -37.35 -4.14 -16.44
C TYR A 10 -37.23 -5.00 -15.17
N VAL A 11 -38.29 -5.70 -14.78
CA VAL A 11 -38.28 -6.69 -13.69
C VAL A 11 -38.15 -8.11 -14.27
N VAL A 12 -38.88 -8.41 -15.32
CA VAL A 12 -38.94 -9.75 -15.94
C VAL A 12 -37.59 -10.15 -16.55
N VAL A 13 -36.92 -9.26 -17.26
CA VAL A 13 -35.61 -9.54 -17.87
C VAL A 13 -34.52 -9.85 -16.85
N PRO A 14 -34.33 -9.07 -15.78
CA PRO A 14 -33.40 -9.43 -14.71
C PRO A 14 -33.77 -10.75 -14.01
N VAL A 15 -35.05 -11.00 -13.75
CA VAL A 15 -35.51 -12.25 -13.13
C VAL A 15 -35.25 -13.47 -14.06
N LEU A 16 -35.53 -13.38 -15.33
CA LEU A 16 -35.20 -14.44 -16.30
C LEU A 16 -33.68 -14.64 -16.42
N TYR A 17 -32.90 -13.57 -16.39
CA TYR A 17 -31.44 -13.65 -16.37
C TYR A 17 -30.94 -14.37 -15.12
N ILE A 18 -31.47 -14.03 -13.94
CA ILE A 18 -31.15 -14.69 -12.67
C ILE A 18 -31.53 -16.18 -12.73
N ILE A 19 -32.72 -16.53 -13.24
CA ILE A 19 -33.18 -17.92 -13.41
C ILE A 19 -32.23 -18.68 -14.35
N LYS A 20 -31.84 -18.07 -15.48
CA LYS A 20 -30.88 -18.66 -16.43
C LYS A 20 -29.52 -18.91 -15.76
N GLN A 21 -29.04 -17.98 -14.96
CA GLN A 21 -27.79 -18.13 -14.21
C GLN A 21 -27.92 -19.23 -13.14
N LEU A 22 -29.04 -19.30 -12.42
CA LEU A 22 -29.30 -20.36 -11.44
C LEU A 22 -29.34 -21.75 -12.11
N LEU A 23 -29.96 -21.86 -13.27
CA LEU A 23 -30.02 -23.11 -14.04
C LEU A 23 -28.63 -23.50 -14.58
N ALA A 24 -27.85 -22.54 -15.06
CA ALA A 24 -26.48 -22.77 -15.49
C ALA A 24 -25.59 -23.21 -14.30
N TYR A 25 -25.78 -22.60 -13.13
CA TYR A 25 -25.11 -22.96 -11.89
C TYR A 25 -25.43 -24.38 -11.44
N THR A 26 -26.70 -24.77 -11.44
CA THR A 26 -27.12 -26.14 -11.09
C THR A 26 -26.59 -27.20 -12.07
N LYS A 27 -26.46 -26.86 -13.36
CA LYS A 27 -25.78 -27.72 -14.35
C LYS A 27 -24.29 -27.84 -14.12
N ALA A 28 -23.60 -26.73 -13.80
CA ALA A 28 -22.16 -26.71 -13.52
C ALA A 28 -21.82 -27.48 -12.24
N THR A 29 -22.66 -27.40 -11.20
CA THR A 29 -22.47 -28.15 -9.94
C THR A 29 -22.79 -29.64 -10.08
N ARG A 30 -23.64 -30.03 -11.04
CA ARG A 30 -23.90 -31.45 -11.34
C ARG A 30 -22.79 -32.14 -12.14
N SER A 31 -22.03 -31.40 -12.92
CA SER A 31 -20.80 -31.92 -13.55
C SER A 31 -19.69 -31.96 -12.49
N LYS A 32 -19.72 -32.95 -11.61
CA LYS A 32 -18.61 -33.26 -10.70
C LYS A 32 -17.40 -33.64 -11.55
N SER A 33 -16.60 -32.64 -11.87
CA SER A 33 -15.25 -32.85 -12.37
C SER A 33 -14.50 -33.67 -11.34
N THR A 34 -13.89 -34.77 -11.75
CA THR A 34 -12.97 -35.59 -10.95
C THR A 34 -11.69 -34.82 -10.55
N LYS A 35 -11.59 -33.54 -10.95
CA LYS A 35 -10.45 -32.67 -10.63
C LYS A 35 -10.60 -32.09 -9.22
N LYS A 36 -9.57 -32.27 -8.42
CA LYS A 36 -9.45 -31.69 -7.09
C LYS A 36 -9.55 -30.16 -7.20
N SER A 37 -10.53 -29.55 -6.52
CA SER A 37 -10.70 -28.09 -6.44
C SER A 37 -10.21 -27.55 -5.11
N LEU A 38 -9.67 -26.33 -5.10
CA LEU A 38 -9.31 -25.64 -3.87
C LEU A 38 -10.54 -25.47 -2.96
N PRO A 39 -10.38 -25.49 -1.65
CA PRO A 39 -11.45 -25.15 -0.73
C PRO A 39 -12.02 -23.76 -1.06
N GLU A 40 -13.34 -23.65 -1.02
CA GLU A 40 -14.04 -22.37 -1.28
C GLU A 40 -15.30 -22.27 -0.42
N PRO A 41 -15.73 -21.04 -0.03
CA PRO A 41 -17.05 -20.81 0.55
C PRO A 41 -18.17 -21.12 -0.44
N TRP A 42 -19.44 -21.15 0.00
CA TRP A 42 -20.55 -21.16 -0.91
C TRP A 42 -20.62 -19.83 -1.70
N ARG A 43 -20.98 -19.89 -2.98
CA ARG A 43 -20.98 -18.74 -3.88
C ARG A 43 -22.38 -18.42 -4.39
N LEU A 44 -22.64 -17.11 -4.55
CA LEU A 44 -23.85 -16.63 -5.23
C LEU A 44 -23.63 -16.59 -6.76
N PRO A 45 -24.71 -16.74 -7.55
CA PRO A 45 -24.65 -16.45 -8.99
C PRO A 45 -24.19 -15.01 -9.23
N ILE A 46 -23.47 -14.77 -10.32
CA ILE A 46 -22.96 -13.49 -10.79
C ILE A 46 -21.87 -12.91 -9.89
N ILE A 47 -22.16 -12.60 -8.62
CA ILE A 47 -21.22 -11.93 -7.71
C ILE A 47 -20.21 -12.89 -7.05
N GLY A 48 -20.45 -14.20 -7.15
CA GLY A 48 -19.55 -15.19 -6.56
C GLY A 48 -19.50 -15.07 -5.02
N HIS A 49 -18.29 -14.91 -4.49
CA HIS A 49 -18.03 -14.84 -3.05
C HIS A 49 -17.99 -13.41 -2.47
N MET A 50 -18.30 -12.39 -3.26
CA MET A 50 -18.22 -10.98 -2.81
C MET A 50 -19.09 -10.69 -1.58
N HIS A 51 -20.24 -11.36 -1.45
CA HIS A 51 -21.15 -11.19 -0.32
C HIS A 51 -20.52 -11.52 1.03
N HIS A 52 -19.47 -12.36 1.07
CA HIS A 52 -18.72 -12.65 2.29
C HIS A 52 -17.79 -11.53 2.74
N LEU A 53 -17.52 -10.55 1.86
CA LEU A 53 -16.63 -9.42 2.13
C LEU A 53 -17.38 -8.11 2.43
N ILE A 54 -18.71 -8.13 2.36
CA ILE A 54 -19.56 -6.97 2.65
C ILE A 54 -19.58 -6.70 4.16
N GLY A 55 -19.48 -5.44 4.55
CA GLY A 55 -19.57 -5.01 5.96
C GLY A 55 -18.29 -5.18 6.77
N THR A 56 -17.18 -5.62 6.13
CA THR A 56 -15.86 -5.72 6.77
C THR A 56 -14.78 -5.15 5.85
N THR A 57 -13.62 -4.83 6.43
CA THR A 57 -12.46 -4.52 5.59
C THR A 57 -11.98 -5.79 4.86
N PRO A 58 -11.60 -5.71 3.57
CA PRO A 58 -11.32 -6.89 2.76
C PRO A 58 -10.31 -7.86 3.39
N HIS A 59 -9.23 -7.35 3.98
CA HIS A 59 -8.18 -8.18 4.59
C HIS A 59 -8.67 -8.97 5.81
N ARG A 60 -9.57 -8.38 6.61
CA ARG A 60 -10.21 -9.06 7.76
C ARG A 60 -11.20 -10.11 7.29
N GLY A 61 -12.08 -9.77 6.35
CA GLY A 61 -13.03 -10.72 5.76
C GLY A 61 -12.32 -11.92 5.13
N VAL A 62 -11.26 -11.68 4.36
CA VAL A 62 -10.44 -12.73 3.76
C VAL A 62 -9.72 -13.59 4.81
N ARG A 63 -9.19 -13.00 5.92
CA ARG A 63 -8.62 -13.73 7.05
C ARG A 63 -9.64 -14.66 7.69
N ASP A 64 -10.83 -14.16 7.95
CA ASP A 64 -11.87 -14.93 8.63
C ASP A 64 -12.38 -16.10 7.76
N LEU A 65 -12.44 -15.89 6.44
CA LEU A 65 -12.68 -16.98 5.49
C LEU A 65 -11.54 -18.01 5.50
N ALA A 66 -10.28 -17.57 5.54
CA ALA A 66 -9.13 -18.45 5.56
C ALA A 66 -9.08 -19.34 6.83
N ARG A 67 -9.50 -18.80 7.99
CA ARG A 67 -9.65 -19.58 9.23
C ARG A 67 -10.68 -20.69 9.10
N LYS A 68 -11.72 -20.50 8.30
CA LYS A 68 -12.82 -21.45 8.12
C LYS A 68 -12.58 -22.47 6.99
N TYR A 69 -12.01 -22.02 5.88
CA TYR A 69 -11.89 -22.84 4.65
C TYR A 69 -10.46 -23.27 4.35
N GLY A 70 -9.47 -22.76 5.08
CA GLY A 70 -8.06 -23.07 4.92
C GLY A 70 -7.23 -21.93 4.38
N SER A 71 -5.93 -21.96 4.69
CA SER A 71 -4.97 -20.89 4.36
C SER A 71 -4.58 -20.79 2.87
N LEU A 72 -5.00 -21.76 2.06
CA LEU A 72 -4.96 -21.72 0.59
C LEU A 72 -6.37 -22.02 0.09
N MET A 73 -7.08 -21.01 -0.38
CA MET A 73 -8.47 -21.13 -0.80
C MET A 73 -8.74 -20.41 -2.13
N HIS A 74 -9.85 -20.79 -2.77
CA HIS A 74 -10.36 -20.12 -3.97
C HIS A 74 -11.51 -19.18 -3.63
N LEU A 75 -11.50 -18.00 -4.24
CA LEU A 75 -12.63 -17.08 -4.26
C LEU A 75 -12.97 -16.70 -5.71
N GLN A 76 -14.23 -16.79 -6.09
CA GLN A 76 -14.75 -16.21 -7.31
C GLN A 76 -15.23 -14.81 -6.99
N LEU A 77 -14.55 -13.76 -7.47
CA LEU A 77 -14.94 -12.36 -7.26
C LEU A 77 -15.52 -11.83 -8.57
N GLY A 78 -16.85 -11.87 -8.70
CA GLY A 78 -17.51 -11.62 -9.98
C GLY A 78 -17.05 -12.60 -11.07
N GLU A 79 -16.43 -12.10 -12.13
CA GLU A 79 -15.85 -12.90 -13.22
C GLU A 79 -14.42 -13.38 -12.94
N VAL A 80 -13.77 -12.86 -11.89
CA VAL A 80 -12.32 -13.06 -11.64
C VAL A 80 -12.07 -14.20 -10.68
N PRO A 81 -11.50 -15.34 -11.13
CA PRO A 81 -11.03 -16.38 -10.24
C PRO A 81 -9.83 -15.87 -9.44
N THR A 82 -9.87 -16.08 -8.13
CA THR A 82 -8.87 -15.55 -7.21
C THR A 82 -8.41 -16.63 -6.24
N ILE A 83 -7.10 -16.80 -6.10
CA ILE A 83 -6.49 -17.61 -5.04
C ILE A 83 -6.09 -16.69 -3.91
N VAL A 84 -6.38 -17.12 -2.70
CA VAL A 84 -5.98 -16.43 -1.48
C VAL A 84 -5.00 -17.28 -0.69
N VAL A 85 -3.92 -16.65 -0.26
CA VAL A 85 -2.86 -17.23 0.57
C VAL A 85 -2.82 -16.48 1.90
N SER A 86 -2.98 -17.22 3.01
CA SER A 86 -3.07 -16.66 4.36
C SER A 86 -2.18 -17.39 5.37
N SER A 87 -1.12 -18.07 4.92
CA SER A 87 -0.13 -18.70 5.82
C SER A 87 1.30 -18.54 5.29
N PRO A 88 2.31 -18.52 6.17
CA PRO A 88 3.73 -18.48 5.81
C PRO A 88 4.14 -19.58 4.85
N LYS A 89 3.64 -20.81 5.09
CA LYS A 89 3.93 -21.98 4.26
C LYS A 89 3.58 -21.74 2.79
N TRP A 90 2.34 -21.34 2.52
CA TRP A 90 1.89 -21.11 1.14
C TRP A 90 2.47 -19.83 0.52
N ALA A 91 2.71 -18.79 1.35
CA ALA A 91 3.41 -17.60 0.89
C ALA A 91 4.83 -17.94 0.42
N LYS A 92 5.58 -18.76 1.19
CA LYS A 92 6.91 -19.24 0.80
C LYS A 92 6.86 -20.02 -0.51
N GLU A 93 6.01 -21.02 -0.60
CA GLU A 93 5.88 -21.87 -1.80
C GLU A 93 5.63 -21.05 -3.06
N ILE A 94 4.67 -20.11 -3.00
CA ILE A 94 4.26 -19.30 -4.15
C ILE A 94 5.29 -18.20 -4.48
N LEU A 95 5.84 -17.53 -3.48
CA LEU A 95 6.78 -16.43 -3.68
C LEU A 95 8.22 -16.87 -3.93
N THR A 96 8.49 -18.19 -3.92
CA THR A 96 9.76 -18.80 -4.33
C THR A 96 9.58 -19.70 -5.54
N THR A 97 8.97 -20.87 -5.36
CA THR A 97 8.85 -21.93 -6.39
C THR A 97 8.01 -21.46 -7.58
N TYR A 98 6.88 -20.78 -7.31
CA TYR A 98 5.96 -20.31 -8.34
C TYR A 98 6.06 -18.80 -8.61
N ASP A 99 7.11 -18.12 -8.12
CA ASP A 99 7.22 -16.68 -8.18
C ASP A 99 7.09 -16.11 -9.60
N ILE A 100 7.80 -16.70 -10.58
CA ILE A 100 7.69 -16.29 -11.99
C ILE A 100 6.28 -16.51 -12.54
N THR A 101 5.65 -17.63 -12.18
CA THR A 101 4.30 -17.97 -12.65
C THR A 101 3.27 -16.93 -12.18
N PHE A 102 3.42 -16.42 -10.97
CA PHE A 102 2.55 -15.39 -10.39
C PHE A 102 3.19 -13.98 -10.40
N ALA A 103 4.19 -13.73 -11.24
CA ALA A 103 4.85 -12.43 -11.25
C ALA A 103 4.08 -11.36 -12.03
N ASN A 104 3.01 -11.71 -12.76
CA ASN A 104 2.23 -10.73 -13.51
C ASN A 104 1.34 -9.86 -12.61
N ARG A 105 0.78 -8.80 -13.17
CA ARG A 105 -0.23 -7.94 -12.56
C ARG A 105 -1.54 -8.02 -13.34
N PRO A 106 -2.69 -8.07 -12.65
CA PRO A 106 -3.97 -7.96 -13.33
C PRO A 106 -4.14 -6.54 -13.91
N GLU A 107 -4.72 -6.47 -15.09
CA GLU A 107 -5.11 -5.21 -15.70
C GLU A 107 -6.21 -4.54 -14.88
N THR A 108 -6.09 -3.23 -14.65
CA THR A 108 -7.10 -2.42 -13.97
C THR A 108 -7.41 -1.17 -14.77
N LEU A 109 -8.62 -0.64 -14.63
CA LEU A 109 -9.01 0.60 -15.31
C LEU A 109 -8.16 1.79 -14.84
N THR A 110 -7.77 1.82 -13.57
CA THR A 110 -6.87 2.85 -13.01
C THR A 110 -5.49 2.76 -13.64
N GLY A 111 -4.93 1.55 -13.77
CA GLY A 111 -3.64 1.33 -14.44
C GLY A 111 -3.66 1.71 -15.92
N GLU A 112 -4.75 1.38 -16.64
CA GLU A 112 -4.93 1.76 -18.05
C GLU A 112 -4.90 3.28 -18.23
N ILE A 113 -5.65 4.01 -17.41
CA ILE A 113 -5.86 5.45 -17.64
C ILE A 113 -4.82 6.30 -16.90
N VAL A 114 -4.64 6.10 -15.59
CA VAL A 114 -3.84 6.98 -14.71
C VAL A 114 -2.36 6.62 -14.76
N LEU A 115 -2.04 5.32 -14.82
CA LEU A 115 -0.66 4.83 -14.86
C LEU A 115 -0.17 4.50 -16.29
N TYR A 116 -0.69 5.24 -17.26
CA TYR A 116 -0.16 5.28 -18.63
C TYR A 116 -0.07 3.89 -19.28
N HIS A 117 -1.19 3.13 -19.24
CA HIS A 117 -1.27 1.74 -19.74
C HIS A 117 -0.35 0.77 -18.99
N ASN A 118 -0.25 0.93 -17.67
CA ASN A 118 0.62 0.12 -16.80
C ASN A 118 2.09 0.17 -17.25
N THR A 119 2.61 1.36 -17.54
CA THR A 119 4.03 1.57 -17.86
C THR A 119 4.87 1.95 -16.64
N ASP A 120 4.28 1.88 -15.46
CA ASP A 120 4.86 2.08 -14.13
C ASP A 120 5.57 0.81 -13.61
N VAL A 121 6.35 0.92 -12.52
CA VAL A 121 7.03 -0.24 -11.93
C VAL A 121 6.11 -1.12 -11.10
N VAL A 122 5.00 -0.56 -10.61
CA VAL A 122 4.05 -1.24 -9.71
C VAL A 122 3.13 -2.18 -10.47
N LEU A 123 2.51 -1.73 -11.57
CA LEU A 123 1.48 -2.46 -12.33
C LEU A 123 1.94 -3.04 -13.66
N ALA A 124 3.11 -2.65 -14.19
CA ALA A 124 3.61 -3.17 -15.46
C ALA A 124 3.63 -4.72 -15.46
N PRO A 125 3.16 -5.37 -16.54
CA PRO A 125 3.24 -6.81 -16.71
C PRO A 125 4.68 -7.32 -16.57
N TYR A 126 4.85 -8.53 -16.02
CA TYR A 126 6.17 -9.12 -15.90
C TYR A 126 6.74 -9.49 -17.28
N GLY A 127 7.85 -8.87 -17.65
CA GLY A 127 8.52 -9.06 -18.93
C GLY A 127 9.85 -8.34 -18.97
N GLU A 128 10.46 -8.21 -20.16
CA GLU A 128 11.74 -7.52 -20.34
C GLU A 128 11.63 -6.05 -19.93
N TYR A 129 10.59 -5.36 -20.41
CA TYR A 129 10.29 -3.97 -20.05
C TYR A 129 10.28 -3.77 -18.52
N TRP A 130 9.50 -4.57 -17.79
CA TRP A 130 9.42 -4.44 -16.34
C TRP A 130 10.76 -4.72 -15.64
N ARG A 131 11.54 -5.69 -16.13
CA ARG A 131 12.87 -6.00 -15.56
C ARG A 131 13.81 -4.82 -15.67
N GLN A 132 13.85 -4.17 -16.84
CA GLN A 132 14.69 -2.98 -17.07
C GLN A 132 14.20 -1.81 -16.20
N LEU A 133 12.91 -1.53 -16.21
CA LEU A 133 12.33 -0.48 -15.38
C LEU A 133 12.61 -0.71 -13.89
N ARG A 134 12.44 -1.95 -13.42
CA ARG A 134 12.77 -2.36 -12.05
C ARG A 134 14.23 -2.15 -11.71
N LYS A 135 15.14 -2.50 -12.62
CA LYS A 135 16.58 -2.29 -12.49
C LYS A 135 16.89 -0.80 -12.30
N ILE A 136 16.34 0.05 -13.15
CA ILE A 136 16.49 1.51 -13.06
C ILE A 136 15.99 2.01 -11.69
N CYS A 137 14.76 1.68 -11.30
CA CYS A 137 14.20 2.12 -10.03
C CYS A 137 15.07 1.67 -8.84
N THR A 138 15.56 0.43 -8.85
CA THR A 138 16.33 -0.12 -7.73
C THR A 138 17.75 0.44 -7.65
N LEU A 139 18.42 0.63 -8.77
CA LEU A 139 19.84 1.04 -8.79
C LEU A 139 20.02 2.56 -8.80
N GLU A 140 19.21 3.26 -9.57
CA GLU A 140 19.39 4.70 -9.81
C GLU A 140 18.54 5.57 -8.84
N LEU A 141 17.33 5.13 -8.49
CA LEU A 141 16.38 5.96 -7.74
C LEU A 141 16.28 5.57 -6.26
N LEU A 142 16.33 4.27 -5.92
CA LEU A 142 15.99 3.72 -4.61
C LEU A 142 17.14 2.93 -3.98
N SER A 143 18.35 3.00 -4.55
CA SER A 143 19.53 2.39 -3.93
C SER A 143 19.83 3.03 -2.57
N VAL A 144 20.44 2.27 -1.66
CA VAL A 144 20.84 2.76 -0.33
C VAL A 144 21.69 4.03 -0.45
N LYS A 145 22.61 4.08 -1.42
CA LYS A 145 23.44 5.27 -1.70
C LYS A 145 22.58 6.49 -2.07
N LYS A 146 21.57 6.30 -2.94
CA LYS A 146 20.67 7.40 -3.36
C LYS A 146 19.77 7.85 -2.21
N VAL A 147 19.22 6.91 -1.43
CA VAL A 147 18.45 7.22 -0.22
C VAL A 147 19.27 8.03 0.77
N LYS A 148 20.54 7.64 0.99
CA LYS A 148 21.45 8.37 1.87
C LYS A 148 21.78 9.77 1.36
N SER A 149 21.82 10.00 0.04
CA SER A 149 22.07 11.35 -0.51
C SER A 149 20.97 12.36 -0.18
N PHE A 150 19.79 11.91 0.24
CA PHE A 150 18.68 12.76 0.70
C PHE A 150 18.60 12.87 2.23
N GLN A 151 19.61 12.41 2.98
CA GLN A 151 19.62 12.43 4.43
C GLN A 151 19.46 13.84 5.00
N SER A 152 20.31 14.80 4.57
CA SER A 152 20.23 16.19 5.05
C SER A 152 18.89 16.85 4.78
N LEU A 153 18.25 16.51 3.67
CA LEU A 153 16.92 16.98 3.34
C LEU A 153 15.88 16.43 4.33
N ARG A 154 15.93 15.12 4.65
CA ARG A 154 15.03 14.53 5.65
C ARG A 154 15.22 15.14 7.03
N GLU A 155 16.46 15.34 7.43
CA GLU A 155 16.82 15.98 8.72
C GLU A 155 16.27 17.40 8.82
N GLU A 156 16.42 18.20 7.75
CA GLU A 156 15.88 19.55 7.68
C GLU A 156 14.34 19.55 7.79
N GLU A 157 13.65 18.71 7.03
CA GLU A 157 12.19 18.68 7.05
C GLU A 157 11.63 18.13 8.37
N CYS A 158 12.28 17.15 8.97
CA CYS A 158 11.91 16.69 10.31
C CYS A 158 12.07 17.78 11.35
N TRP A 159 13.14 18.58 11.26
CA TRP A 159 13.33 19.73 12.14
C TRP A 159 12.25 20.81 11.91
N ASN A 160 11.89 21.08 10.66
CA ASN A 160 10.81 22.02 10.33
C ASN A 160 9.50 21.57 10.98
N LEU A 161 9.16 20.27 10.90
CA LEU A 161 7.98 19.72 11.58
C LEU A 161 8.03 19.95 13.09
N VAL A 162 9.17 19.71 13.73
CA VAL A 162 9.35 19.96 15.17
C VAL A 162 9.07 21.43 15.49
N GLN A 163 9.59 22.37 14.68
CA GLN A 163 9.37 23.80 14.88
C GLN A 163 7.90 24.19 14.66
N GLU A 164 7.24 23.66 13.63
CA GLU A 164 5.81 23.88 13.36
C GLU A 164 4.94 23.42 14.55
N ILE A 165 5.21 22.24 15.11
CA ILE A 165 4.46 21.74 16.28
C ILE A 165 4.78 22.59 17.53
N LYS A 166 6.02 22.97 17.76
CA LYS A 166 6.38 23.88 18.88
C LYS A 166 5.68 25.24 18.76
N ALA A 167 5.61 25.80 17.54
CA ALA A 167 4.95 27.10 17.27
C ALA A 167 3.43 27.05 17.49
N SER A 168 2.78 25.89 17.37
CA SER A 168 1.36 25.73 17.68
C SER A 168 1.03 25.91 19.16
N GLY A 169 2.03 25.81 20.03
CA GLY A 169 1.97 26.00 21.48
C GLY A 169 1.61 24.72 22.24
N SER A 170 2.17 24.62 23.45
CA SER A 170 1.86 23.50 24.36
C SER A 170 0.37 23.51 24.75
N GLY A 171 -0.23 22.33 24.78
CA GLY A 171 -1.63 22.17 25.20
C GLY A 171 -2.67 22.40 24.12
N ARG A 172 -2.30 22.77 22.90
CA ARG A 172 -3.23 22.89 21.77
C ARG A 172 -3.22 21.61 20.93
N PRO A 173 -4.40 21.07 20.53
CA PRO A 173 -4.45 19.90 19.65
C PRO A 173 -3.82 20.21 18.28
N VAL A 174 -2.99 19.28 17.81
CA VAL A 174 -2.43 19.29 16.45
C VAL A 174 -2.93 18.08 15.67
N ASN A 175 -3.17 18.25 14.38
CA ASN A 175 -3.52 17.16 13.48
C ASN A 175 -2.23 16.45 13.02
N LEU A 176 -1.86 15.39 13.75
CA LEU A 176 -0.62 14.68 13.46
C LEU A 176 -0.69 13.93 12.11
N SER A 177 -1.86 13.41 11.74
CA SER A 177 -2.08 12.76 10.42
C SER A 177 -1.71 13.69 9.27
N GLU A 178 -2.25 14.91 9.27
CA GLU A 178 -2.00 15.91 8.25
C GLU A 178 -0.53 16.34 8.23
N ASN A 179 0.05 16.58 9.42
CA ASN A 179 1.43 17.03 9.55
C ASN A 179 2.42 15.97 9.04
N VAL A 180 2.22 14.70 9.38
CA VAL A 180 3.08 13.60 8.93
C VAL A 180 2.93 13.38 7.42
N PHE A 181 1.70 13.39 6.91
CA PHE A 181 1.48 13.27 5.46
C PHE A 181 2.16 14.40 4.68
N LYS A 182 2.01 15.67 5.15
CA LYS A 182 2.68 16.84 4.57
C LYS A 182 4.19 16.70 4.61
N LEU A 183 4.75 16.25 5.73
CA LEU A 183 6.19 16.02 5.89
C LEU A 183 6.72 15.06 4.82
N ILE A 184 6.13 13.86 4.73
CA ILE A 184 6.59 12.83 3.79
C ILE A 184 6.42 13.30 2.34
N ALA A 185 5.29 13.93 2.00
CA ALA A 185 5.08 14.52 0.68
C ALA A 185 6.11 15.61 0.35
N THR A 186 6.52 16.43 1.33
CA THR A 186 7.56 17.47 1.14
C THR A 186 8.92 16.83 0.90
N ILE A 187 9.31 15.83 1.71
CA ILE A 187 10.56 15.08 1.52
C ILE A 187 10.64 14.50 0.11
N LEU A 188 9.59 13.82 -0.34
CA LEU A 188 9.55 13.22 -1.68
C LEU A 188 9.56 14.27 -2.79
N SER A 189 8.86 15.38 -2.61
CA SER A 189 8.86 16.50 -3.57
C SER A 189 10.24 17.10 -3.74
N ARG A 190 10.91 17.37 -2.63
CA ARG A 190 12.26 17.92 -2.63
C ARG A 190 13.29 16.94 -3.20
N ALA A 191 13.16 15.65 -2.88
CA ALA A 191 14.02 14.60 -3.45
C ALA A 191 13.80 14.43 -4.96
N ALA A 192 12.55 14.56 -5.42
CA ALA A 192 12.22 14.42 -6.84
C ALA A 192 12.59 15.63 -7.68
N PHE A 193 12.33 16.85 -7.19
CA PHE A 193 12.43 18.08 -7.98
C PHE A 193 13.46 19.10 -7.45
N GLY A 194 14.11 18.82 -6.33
CA GLY A 194 15.13 19.69 -5.71
C GLY A 194 14.56 20.90 -4.97
N LYS A 195 13.24 21.09 -4.97
CA LYS A 195 12.54 22.18 -4.28
C LYS A 195 11.17 21.72 -3.80
N GLY A 196 10.60 22.43 -2.82
CA GLY A 196 9.19 22.29 -2.49
C GLY A 196 8.31 22.67 -3.69
N ILE A 197 7.21 21.96 -3.88
CA ILE A 197 6.25 22.24 -4.95
C ILE A 197 5.33 23.35 -4.46
N LYS A 198 5.12 24.43 -5.25
CA LYS A 198 4.18 25.49 -4.93
C LYS A 198 2.75 24.95 -4.74
N ASP A 199 2.39 23.95 -5.56
CA ASP A 199 1.08 23.32 -5.57
C ASP A 199 1.09 21.97 -4.83
N GLN A 200 1.83 21.85 -3.71
CA GLN A 200 1.93 20.64 -2.92
C GLN A 200 0.55 20.12 -2.46
N LYS A 201 -0.39 21.04 -2.18
CA LYS A 201 -1.75 20.67 -1.83
C LYS A 201 -2.46 19.97 -2.99
N GLU A 202 -2.31 20.45 -4.22
CA GLU A 202 -2.89 19.83 -5.41
C GLU A 202 -2.30 18.43 -5.65
N LEU A 203 -0.96 18.29 -5.56
CA LEU A 203 -0.31 16.97 -5.66
C LEU A 203 -0.82 16.01 -4.59
N THR A 204 -0.96 16.47 -3.35
CA THR A 204 -1.51 15.69 -2.24
C THR A 204 -2.91 15.17 -2.54
N GLU A 205 -3.81 16.04 -3.02
CA GLU A 205 -5.18 15.65 -3.38
C GLU A 205 -5.21 14.67 -4.56
N ILE A 206 -4.35 14.87 -5.55
CA ILE A 206 -4.20 13.93 -6.67
C ILE A 206 -3.76 12.56 -6.18
N VAL A 207 -2.73 12.48 -5.34
CA VAL A 207 -2.22 11.22 -4.78
C VAL A 207 -3.29 10.51 -3.96
N LYS A 208 -3.97 11.22 -3.06
CA LYS A 208 -5.08 10.67 -2.26
C LYS A 208 -6.19 10.11 -3.15
N GLU A 209 -6.54 10.82 -4.25
CA GLU A 209 -7.56 10.34 -5.17
C GLU A 209 -7.11 9.10 -5.96
N ILE A 210 -5.86 9.04 -6.41
CA ILE A 210 -5.31 7.82 -7.05
C ILE A 210 -5.44 6.62 -6.10
N LEU A 211 -5.02 6.77 -4.85
CA LEU A 211 -5.06 5.70 -3.85
C LEU A 211 -6.48 5.22 -3.57
N ARG A 212 -7.46 6.13 -3.48
CA ARG A 212 -8.88 5.77 -3.36
C ARG A 212 -9.39 4.95 -4.55
N GLN A 213 -8.89 5.25 -5.77
CA GLN A 213 -9.31 4.56 -7.00
C GLN A 213 -8.58 3.23 -7.25
N THR A 214 -7.51 2.93 -6.51
CA THR A 214 -6.65 1.76 -6.75
C THR A 214 -7.04 0.53 -5.92
N GLY A 215 -8.10 0.58 -5.14
CA GLY A 215 -8.48 -0.45 -4.16
C GLY A 215 -8.70 -1.89 -4.70
N GLY A 216 -8.73 -2.11 -6.02
CA GLY A 216 -8.72 -3.43 -6.66
C GLY A 216 -9.99 -4.28 -6.50
N PHE A 217 -11.01 -3.78 -5.81
CA PHE A 217 -12.33 -4.41 -5.64
C PHE A 217 -13.44 -3.61 -6.32
N ASP A 218 -13.08 -2.77 -7.30
CA ASP A 218 -14.05 -2.01 -8.08
C ASP A 218 -14.84 -2.93 -9.01
N VAL A 219 -16.10 -2.58 -9.24
CA VAL A 219 -17.01 -3.35 -10.13
C VAL A 219 -16.40 -3.52 -11.52
N ALA A 220 -15.69 -2.51 -12.03
CA ALA A 220 -15.01 -2.57 -13.31
C ALA A 220 -13.89 -3.62 -13.36
N ASP A 221 -13.13 -3.77 -12.26
CA ASP A 221 -12.01 -4.71 -12.15
C ASP A 221 -12.48 -6.14 -11.82
N ILE A 222 -13.72 -6.29 -11.36
CA ILE A 222 -14.35 -7.57 -10.98
C ILE A 222 -15.17 -8.15 -12.14
N PHE A 223 -15.69 -7.30 -13.02
CA PHE A 223 -16.42 -7.69 -14.22
C PHE A 223 -15.75 -7.16 -15.49
N PRO A 224 -14.54 -7.63 -15.82
CA PRO A 224 -13.74 -7.08 -16.92
C PRO A 224 -14.38 -7.27 -18.30
N SER A 225 -15.25 -8.27 -18.48
CA SER A 225 -15.99 -8.46 -19.73
C SER A 225 -17.10 -7.43 -19.95
N LYS A 226 -17.55 -6.75 -18.90
CA LYS A 226 -18.68 -5.82 -18.90
C LYS A 226 -18.22 -4.37 -19.02
N LYS A 227 -17.52 -4.03 -20.09
CA LYS A 227 -16.93 -2.69 -20.32
C LYS A 227 -17.93 -1.53 -20.17
N PHE A 228 -19.23 -1.77 -20.43
CA PHE A 228 -20.27 -0.75 -20.24
C PHE A 228 -20.42 -0.29 -18.77
N LEU A 229 -20.09 -1.15 -17.79
CA LEU A 229 -20.12 -0.79 -16.37
C LEU A 229 -19.12 0.32 -16.04
N HIS A 230 -18.01 0.39 -16.78
CA HIS A 230 -17.02 1.46 -16.64
C HIS A 230 -17.57 2.85 -16.99
N HIS A 231 -18.54 2.89 -17.93
CA HIS A 231 -19.21 4.13 -18.34
C HIS A 231 -20.36 4.47 -17.39
N LEU A 232 -21.19 3.48 -17.03
CA LEU A 232 -22.34 3.68 -16.13
C LEU A 232 -21.92 4.16 -14.73
N SER A 233 -20.81 3.67 -14.19
CA SER A 233 -20.27 4.09 -12.89
C SER A 233 -19.65 5.50 -12.89
N GLY A 234 -19.47 6.12 -14.07
CA GLY A 234 -18.73 7.38 -14.22
C GLY A 234 -17.23 7.29 -13.89
N LYS A 235 -16.74 6.10 -13.55
CA LYS A 235 -15.33 5.90 -13.13
C LYS A 235 -14.36 6.29 -14.25
N ARG A 236 -14.63 5.89 -15.50
CA ARG A 236 -13.77 6.23 -16.64
C ARG A 236 -13.62 7.73 -16.83
N ALA A 237 -14.71 8.49 -16.76
CA ALA A 237 -14.70 9.95 -16.89
C ALA A 237 -13.90 10.60 -15.75
N ARG A 238 -14.09 10.12 -14.50
CA ARG A 238 -13.34 10.59 -13.33
C ARG A 238 -11.85 10.34 -13.46
N LEU A 239 -11.44 9.13 -13.83
CA LEU A 239 -10.03 8.78 -14.04
C LEU A 239 -9.40 9.57 -15.20
N THR A 240 -10.15 9.82 -16.29
CA THR A 240 -9.68 10.66 -17.40
C THR A 240 -9.47 12.11 -16.98
N SER A 241 -10.36 12.67 -16.15
CA SER A 241 -10.21 14.01 -15.58
C SER A 241 -9.01 14.08 -14.65
N LEU A 242 -8.82 13.04 -13.80
CA LEU A 242 -7.66 12.93 -12.91
C LEU A 242 -6.36 12.87 -13.70
N ARG A 243 -6.29 12.07 -14.77
CA ARG A 243 -5.15 11.99 -15.68
C ARG A 243 -4.76 13.35 -16.24
N LYS A 244 -5.73 14.17 -16.70
CA LYS A 244 -5.45 15.53 -17.22
C LYS A 244 -4.84 16.43 -16.16
N LYS A 245 -5.32 16.36 -14.91
CA LYS A 245 -4.72 17.13 -13.81
C LYS A 245 -3.27 16.70 -13.55
N ILE A 246 -3.02 15.40 -13.53
CA ILE A 246 -1.69 14.82 -13.38
C ILE A 246 -0.75 15.30 -14.49
N ASP A 247 -1.20 15.21 -15.76
CA ASP A 247 -0.40 15.64 -16.91
C ASP A 247 -0.01 17.12 -16.78
N ASN A 248 -0.97 18.00 -16.49
CA ASN A 248 -0.72 19.42 -16.33
C ASN A 248 0.27 19.71 -15.19
N LEU A 249 0.07 19.08 -14.03
CA LEU A 249 0.94 19.30 -12.88
C LEU A 249 2.38 18.83 -13.16
N ILE A 250 2.54 17.58 -13.63
CA ILE A 250 3.89 17.02 -13.84
C ILE A 250 4.60 17.72 -15.01
N ASP A 251 3.90 18.06 -16.11
CA ASP A 251 4.51 18.77 -17.22
C ASP A 251 5.02 20.16 -16.81
N ASN A 252 4.27 20.89 -15.97
CA ASN A 252 4.71 22.15 -15.39
C ASN A 252 5.94 21.96 -14.49
N LEU A 253 5.95 20.94 -13.63
CA LEU A 253 7.09 20.63 -12.76
C LEU A 253 8.35 20.27 -13.55
N VAL A 254 8.21 19.48 -14.62
CA VAL A 254 9.31 19.14 -15.53
C VAL A 254 9.84 20.37 -16.25
N ALA A 255 8.95 21.22 -16.78
CA ALA A 255 9.35 22.45 -17.47
C ALA A 255 10.09 23.43 -16.53
N GLU A 256 9.57 23.66 -15.32
CA GLU A 256 10.23 24.48 -14.30
C GLU A 256 11.59 23.90 -13.87
N HIS A 257 11.69 22.58 -13.76
CA HIS A 257 12.92 21.93 -13.39
C HIS A 257 14.01 22.12 -14.44
N THR A 258 13.68 21.96 -15.73
CA THR A 258 14.60 22.11 -16.85
C THR A 258 15.18 23.53 -16.95
N VAL A 259 14.39 24.56 -16.65
CA VAL A 259 14.84 25.98 -16.65
C VAL A 259 15.84 26.26 -15.50
N ASN A 260 15.70 25.60 -14.35
CA ASN A 260 16.45 25.90 -13.13
C ASN A 260 17.69 25.03 -12.90
N THR A 261 18.12 24.22 -13.87
CA THR A 261 19.17 23.17 -13.68
C THR A 261 20.60 23.72 -13.51
N SER A 262 20.84 25.03 -13.64
CA SER A 262 22.20 25.61 -13.74
C SER A 262 22.98 25.70 -12.42
N SER A 263 22.46 25.31 -11.25
CA SER A 263 23.14 25.57 -9.96
C SER A 263 23.03 24.46 -8.89
N LYS A 264 22.74 23.20 -9.26
CA LYS A 264 22.47 22.16 -8.26
C LYS A 264 23.70 21.34 -7.90
N THR A 265 23.95 21.17 -6.60
CA THR A 265 25.02 20.32 -6.05
C THR A 265 24.66 18.84 -6.00
N ASN A 266 23.37 18.48 -5.96
CA ASN A 266 22.90 17.09 -5.88
C ASN A 266 21.89 16.77 -6.99
N GLU A 267 22.12 15.65 -7.70
CA GLU A 267 21.21 15.10 -8.72
C GLU A 267 19.89 14.65 -8.09
N THR A 268 18.77 15.20 -8.56
CA THR A 268 17.41 14.84 -8.12
C THR A 268 16.94 13.54 -8.81
N LEU A 269 15.78 13.00 -8.37
CA LEU A 269 15.20 11.83 -9.05
C LEU A 269 14.75 12.18 -10.48
N LEU A 270 14.26 13.40 -10.71
CA LEU A 270 13.88 13.85 -12.05
C LEU A 270 15.10 14.01 -12.98
N ASP A 271 16.22 14.52 -12.46
CA ASP A 271 17.47 14.60 -13.24
C ASP A 271 17.89 13.22 -13.76
N VAL A 272 17.83 12.20 -12.89
CA VAL A 272 18.10 10.80 -13.26
C VAL A 272 17.14 10.33 -14.36
N LEU A 273 15.84 10.57 -14.20
CA LEU A 273 14.84 10.14 -15.18
C LEU A 273 14.98 10.85 -16.53
N LEU A 274 15.29 12.15 -16.54
CA LEU A 274 15.53 12.91 -17.77
C LEU A 274 16.81 12.45 -18.47
N ARG A 275 17.87 12.16 -17.74
CA ARG A 275 19.10 11.55 -18.29
C ARG A 275 18.82 10.20 -18.97
N LEU A 276 17.94 9.41 -18.39
CA LEU A 276 17.55 8.10 -18.93
C LEU A 276 16.58 8.21 -20.13
N LYS A 277 15.92 9.34 -20.33
CA LYS A 277 15.08 9.59 -21.51
C LYS A 277 15.87 9.44 -22.82
N ASP A 278 17.12 9.88 -22.80
CA ASP A 278 18.01 9.84 -23.97
C ASP A 278 18.97 8.64 -23.94
N SER A 279 18.74 7.66 -23.07
CA SER A 279 19.57 6.45 -22.95
C SER A 279 19.46 5.56 -24.18
N ALA A 280 20.62 5.13 -24.72
CA ALA A 280 20.65 4.20 -25.85
C ALA A 280 20.19 2.78 -25.50
N GLU A 281 20.35 2.36 -24.24
CA GLU A 281 20.01 0.99 -23.81
C GLU A 281 18.51 0.83 -23.52
N PHE A 282 17.90 1.82 -22.84
CA PHE A 282 16.50 1.77 -22.45
C PHE A 282 15.93 3.19 -22.33
N PRO A 283 15.52 3.79 -23.46
CA PRO A 283 14.97 5.14 -23.46
C PRO A 283 13.62 5.20 -22.76
N LEU A 284 13.47 6.11 -21.80
CA LEU A 284 12.20 6.38 -21.13
C LEU A 284 11.36 7.37 -21.93
N THR A 285 10.11 7.07 -22.17
CA THR A 285 9.14 8.04 -22.70
C THR A 285 8.71 9.05 -21.63
N SER A 286 8.11 10.16 -22.05
CA SER A 286 7.51 11.12 -21.11
C SER A 286 6.45 10.46 -20.24
N ASP A 287 5.64 9.53 -20.78
CA ASP A 287 4.65 8.77 -20.04
C ASP A 287 5.28 7.85 -18.99
N ASN A 288 6.41 7.21 -19.30
CA ASN A 288 7.14 6.40 -18.33
C ASN A 288 7.66 7.25 -17.17
N ILE A 289 8.21 8.42 -17.45
CA ILE A 289 8.71 9.36 -16.43
C ILE A 289 7.56 9.78 -15.50
N LYS A 290 6.41 10.17 -16.07
CA LYS A 290 5.22 10.54 -15.30
C LYS A 290 4.71 9.38 -14.43
N ALA A 291 4.65 8.17 -14.99
CA ALA A 291 4.23 6.97 -14.27
C ALA A 291 5.16 6.66 -13.09
N ILE A 292 6.48 6.73 -13.27
CA ILE A 292 7.46 6.51 -12.20
C ILE A 292 7.35 7.57 -11.11
N ILE A 293 7.17 8.85 -11.48
CA ILE A 293 6.95 9.92 -10.51
C ILE A 293 5.71 9.63 -9.67
N LEU A 294 4.58 9.24 -10.30
CA LEU A 294 3.37 8.88 -9.57
C LEU A 294 3.57 7.71 -8.61
N ASP A 295 4.32 6.69 -9.03
CA ASP A 295 4.68 5.56 -8.16
C ASP A 295 5.46 6.05 -6.92
N MET A 296 6.47 6.90 -7.11
CA MET A 296 7.29 7.42 -6.02
C MET A 296 6.45 8.20 -5.00
N PHE A 297 5.59 9.09 -5.49
CA PHE A 297 4.73 9.90 -4.63
C PHE A 297 3.62 9.08 -3.97
N GLY A 298 2.88 8.30 -4.76
CA GLY A 298 1.75 7.52 -4.25
C GLY A 298 2.17 6.47 -3.23
N ALA A 299 3.11 5.63 -3.63
CA ALA A 299 3.58 4.55 -2.77
C ALA A 299 4.40 5.06 -1.57
N GLY A 300 5.24 6.07 -1.77
CA GLY A 300 6.15 6.56 -0.74
C GLY A 300 5.47 7.41 0.33
N THR A 301 4.47 8.23 -0.03
CA THR A 301 3.81 9.13 0.92
C THR A 301 2.86 8.36 1.84
N ASP A 302 1.92 7.65 1.26
CA ASP A 302 0.81 7.04 1.98
C ASP A 302 1.27 5.95 2.96
N THR A 303 2.15 5.05 2.50
CA THR A 303 2.62 3.93 3.31
C THR A 303 3.49 4.38 4.48
N SER A 304 4.36 5.37 4.27
CA SER A 304 5.24 5.88 5.32
C SER A 304 4.47 6.69 6.37
N SER A 305 3.57 7.58 5.94
CA SER A 305 2.75 8.37 6.85
C SER A 305 1.82 7.49 7.68
N SER A 306 1.14 6.53 7.06
CA SER A 306 0.28 5.57 7.76
C SER A 306 1.04 4.74 8.80
N THR A 307 2.29 4.32 8.49
CA THR A 307 3.12 3.58 9.44
C THR A 307 3.45 4.42 10.68
N ILE A 308 3.79 5.71 10.50
CA ILE A 308 4.06 6.62 11.62
C ILE A 308 2.80 6.84 12.46
N GLU A 309 1.66 7.07 11.82
CA GLU A 309 0.37 7.26 12.51
C GLU A 309 -0.01 6.03 13.35
N TRP A 310 0.12 4.82 12.79
CA TRP A 310 -0.14 3.59 13.52
C TRP A 310 0.85 3.36 14.66
N ALA A 311 2.14 3.66 14.47
CA ALA A 311 3.16 3.56 15.52
C ALA A 311 2.79 4.45 16.72
N ILE A 312 2.48 5.72 16.46
CA ILE A 312 2.06 6.65 17.51
C ILE A 312 0.76 6.20 18.19
N SER A 313 -0.21 5.71 17.40
CA SER A 313 -1.50 5.23 17.93
C SER A 313 -1.34 4.04 18.86
N GLU A 314 -0.51 3.06 18.49
CA GLU A 314 -0.21 1.90 19.34
C GLU A 314 0.60 2.30 20.58
N LEU A 315 1.55 3.21 20.45
CA LEU A 315 2.31 3.72 21.58
C LEU A 315 1.44 4.50 22.58
N ILE A 316 0.48 5.30 22.11
CA ILE A 316 -0.49 5.98 22.99
C ILE A 316 -1.34 4.95 23.73
N LYS A 317 -1.79 3.90 23.05
CA LYS A 317 -2.57 2.81 23.65
C LYS A 317 -1.74 1.94 24.60
N CYS A 318 -0.41 1.91 24.44
CA CYS A 318 0.53 1.15 25.26
C CYS A 318 1.54 2.07 25.98
N PRO A 319 1.19 2.74 27.09
CA PRO A 319 2.05 3.70 27.77
C PRO A 319 3.42 3.14 28.15
N LYS A 320 3.49 1.87 28.52
CA LYS A 320 4.77 1.21 28.87
C LYS A 320 5.74 1.16 27.69
N ALA A 321 5.25 0.90 26.47
CA ALA A 321 6.08 0.92 25.28
C ALA A 321 6.47 2.36 24.91
N MET A 322 5.55 3.33 25.09
CA MET A 322 5.83 4.75 24.89
C MET A 322 6.97 5.21 25.84
N GLU A 323 6.88 4.92 27.13
CA GLU A 323 7.91 5.27 28.11
C GLU A 323 9.27 4.67 27.76
N LYS A 324 9.33 3.40 27.35
CA LYS A 324 10.58 2.73 26.97
C LYS A 324 11.23 3.37 25.74
N VAL A 325 10.48 3.60 24.65
CA VAL A 325 11.04 4.20 23.44
C VAL A 325 11.49 5.65 23.69
N GLN A 326 10.74 6.43 24.48
CA GLN A 326 11.13 7.78 24.84
C GLN A 326 12.35 7.80 25.76
N ALA A 327 12.47 6.86 26.70
CA ALA A 327 13.63 6.72 27.58
C ALA A 327 14.90 6.37 26.77
N GLU A 328 14.79 5.42 25.81
CA GLU A 328 15.90 5.10 24.90
C GLU A 328 16.35 6.33 24.12
N LEU A 329 15.41 7.01 23.44
CA LEU A 329 15.69 8.21 22.65
C LEU A 329 16.34 9.32 23.49
N ARG A 330 15.77 9.67 24.65
CA ARG A 330 16.27 10.74 25.50
C ARG A 330 17.66 10.44 26.09
N LYS A 331 17.92 9.17 26.41
CA LYS A 331 19.23 8.72 26.87
C LYS A 331 20.28 8.79 25.75
N ALA A 332 19.96 8.31 24.56
CA ALA A 332 20.89 8.27 23.43
C ALA A 332 21.20 9.68 22.88
N LEU A 333 20.18 10.52 22.78
CA LEU A 333 20.30 11.85 22.17
C LEU A 333 20.79 12.94 23.17
N ASN A 334 20.69 12.70 24.49
CA ASN A 334 21.26 13.48 25.56
C ASN A 334 21.13 15.02 25.37
N GLY A 335 19.94 15.54 25.14
CA GLY A 335 19.65 16.96 24.98
C GLY A 335 20.01 17.56 23.60
N LYS A 336 20.34 16.75 22.60
CA LYS A 336 20.53 17.26 21.24
C LYS A 336 19.29 18.00 20.76
N GLU A 337 19.47 19.16 20.17
CA GLU A 337 18.40 19.97 19.62
C GLU A 337 17.91 19.40 18.25
N LYS A 338 18.85 18.98 17.42
CA LYS A 338 18.57 18.35 16.12
C LYS A 338 19.03 16.90 16.12
N ILE A 339 18.22 16.02 15.54
CA ILE A 339 18.51 14.60 15.41
C ILE A 339 19.01 14.34 14.00
N HIS A 340 20.13 13.65 13.86
CA HIS A 340 20.68 13.14 12.63
C HIS A 340 20.37 11.65 12.46
N GLU A 341 20.35 11.15 11.23
CA GLU A 341 20.07 9.73 10.98
C GLU A 341 21.10 8.80 11.64
N GLU A 342 22.35 9.24 11.75
CA GLU A 342 23.42 8.48 12.45
C GLU A 342 23.11 8.29 13.94
N ASP A 343 22.42 9.24 14.56
CA ASP A 343 22.10 9.20 15.99
C ASP A 343 21.08 8.11 16.36
N ILE A 344 20.31 7.65 15.38
CA ILE A 344 19.18 6.74 15.59
C ILE A 344 19.39 5.33 14.99
N GLN A 345 20.51 5.09 14.30
CA GLN A 345 20.76 3.82 13.60
C GLN A 345 20.78 2.62 14.55
N GLU A 346 21.33 2.78 15.75
CA GLU A 346 21.51 1.72 16.73
C GLU A 346 20.41 1.65 17.80
N LEU A 347 19.33 2.45 17.67
CA LEU A 347 18.23 2.45 18.63
C LEU A 347 17.38 1.19 18.48
N SER A 348 17.65 0.22 19.36
CA SER A 348 17.07 -1.11 19.23
C SER A 348 15.57 -1.11 19.51
N TYR A 349 15.11 -0.39 20.54
CA TYR A 349 13.69 -0.38 20.91
C TYR A 349 12.83 0.39 19.90
N LEU A 350 13.33 1.52 19.38
CA LEU A 350 12.67 2.22 18.28
C LEU A 350 12.49 1.31 17.06
N ASN A 351 13.52 0.54 16.69
CA ASN A 351 13.45 -0.41 15.59
C ASN A 351 12.43 -1.53 15.87
N MET A 352 12.35 -2.03 17.11
CA MET A 352 11.34 -3.01 17.52
C MET A 352 9.92 -2.44 17.44
N VAL A 353 9.69 -1.19 17.83
CA VAL A 353 8.43 -0.49 17.69
C VAL A 353 8.00 -0.42 16.23
N ILE A 354 8.90 -0.05 15.31
CA ILE A 354 8.60 0.02 13.87
C ILE A 354 8.27 -1.37 13.31
N LYS A 355 9.05 -2.38 13.67
CA LYS A 355 8.78 -3.77 13.24
C LYS A 355 7.42 -4.26 13.71
N GLU A 356 7.08 -4.03 14.98
CA GLU A 356 5.80 -4.45 15.54
C GLU A 356 4.62 -3.68 14.92
N THR A 357 4.81 -2.40 14.64
CA THR A 357 3.83 -1.61 13.89
C THR A 357 3.58 -2.19 12.51
N LEU A 358 4.62 -2.49 11.76
CA LEU A 358 4.52 -3.10 10.42
C LEU A 358 3.93 -4.51 10.47
N ARG A 359 4.09 -5.25 11.57
CA ARG A 359 3.45 -6.54 11.78
C ARG A 359 1.95 -6.39 11.96
N LEU A 360 1.52 -5.51 12.88
CA LEU A 360 0.11 -5.30 13.19
C LEU A 360 -0.62 -4.47 12.12
N HIS A 361 0.05 -3.48 11.56
CA HIS A 361 -0.54 -2.53 10.61
C HIS A 361 0.27 -2.48 9.31
N PRO A 362 0.41 -3.63 8.58
CA PRO A 362 1.08 -3.60 7.29
C PRO A 362 0.35 -2.64 6.35
N PRO A 363 1.02 -1.63 5.77
CA PRO A 363 0.34 -0.62 4.94
C PRO A 363 -0.45 -1.21 3.77
N LEU A 364 0.01 -2.33 3.22
CA LEU A 364 -0.68 -3.10 2.18
C LEU A 364 -1.04 -4.49 2.71
N PRO A 365 -2.16 -4.64 3.45
CA PRO A 365 -2.50 -5.85 4.18
C PRO A 365 -2.78 -7.08 3.30
N LEU A 366 -3.18 -6.87 2.05
CA LEU A 366 -3.38 -7.92 1.03
C LEU A 366 -2.27 -7.95 -0.02
N VAL A 367 -1.22 -7.15 0.15
CA VAL A 367 -0.22 -6.85 -0.88
C VAL A 367 -0.91 -6.42 -2.19
N LEU A 368 -0.17 -6.05 -3.21
CA LEU A 368 -0.77 -5.79 -4.51
C LEU A 368 -1.04 -7.11 -5.23
N PRO A 369 -2.25 -7.35 -5.74
CA PRO A 369 -2.61 -8.59 -6.40
C PRO A 369 -1.63 -8.97 -7.51
N ARG A 370 -1.33 -10.27 -7.60
CA ARG A 370 -0.56 -10.86 -8.71
C ARG A 370 -1.50 -11.61 -9.63
N GLU A 371 -1.01 -11.98 -10.80
CA GLU A 371 -1.77 -12.73 -11.80
C GLU A 371 -0.97 -13.92 -12.32
N CYS A 372 -1.63 -15.05 -12.48
CA CYS A 372 -1.06 -16.27 -13.05
C CYS A 372 -0.84 -16.09 -14.57
N ARG A 373 0.41 -16.28 -15.01
CA ARG A 373 0.82 -16.07 -16.42
C ARG A 373 0.54 -17.25 -17.33
N GLN A 374 0.45 -18.45 -16.76
CA GLN A 374 0.22 -19.70 -17.49
C GLN A 374 -0.45 -20.72 -16.57
N PRO A 375 -1.21 -21.68 -17.10
CA PRO A 375 -1.80 -22.71 -16.26
C PRO A 375 -0.72 -23.45 -15.45
N VAL A 376 -0.99 -23.71 -14.17
CA VAL A 376 -0.04 -24.38 -13.27
C VAL A 376 -0.75 -25.33 -12.33
N ASN A 377 -0.08 -26.41 -11.95
CA ASN A 377 -0.51 -27.31 -10.87
C ASN A 377 0.11 -26.82 -9.55
N LEU A 378 -0.74 -26.32 -8.65
CA LEU A 378 -0.36 -25.90 -7.31
C LEU A 378 -0.95 -26.89 -6.28
N ALA A 379 -0.12 -27.65 -5.59
CA ALA A 379 -0.54 -28.63 -4.58
C ALA A 379 -1.59 -29.66 -5.06
N GLY A 380 -1.54 -30.03 -6.33
CA GLY A 380 -2.50 -30.93 -6.97
C GLY A 380 -3.76 -30.25 -7.49
N TYR A 381 -3.84 -28.92 -7.43
CA TYR A 381 -4.94 -28.12 -7.98
C TYR A 381 -4.52 -27.48 -9.29
N ASN A 382 -5.35 -27.59 -10.32
CA ASN A 382 -5.10 -26.92 -11.59
C ASN A 382 -5.57 -25.46 -11.54
N ILE A 383 -4.62 -24.55 -11.62
CA ILE A 383 -4.83 -23.11 -11.60
C ILE A 383 -4.80 -22.59 -13.04
N PRO A 384 -5.90 -22.00 -13.54
CA PRO A 384 -5.95 -21.43 -14.88
C PRO A 384 -5.05 -20.21 -15.04
N ASN A 385 -4.72 -19.90 -16.29
CA ASN A 385 -4.16 -18.60 -16.66
C ASN A 385 -5.09 -17.45 -16.22
N LYS A 386 -4.52 -16.27 -15.93
CA LYS A 386 -5.22 -15.06 -15.45
C LYS A 386 -5.94 -15.21 -14.11
N THR A 387 -5.68 -16.29 -13.36
CA THR A 387 -6.13 -16.38 -11.97
C THR A 387 -5.41 -15.32 -11.14
N LYS A 388 -6.17 -14.47 -10.43
CA LYS A 388 -5.63 -13.50 -9.48
C LYS A 388 -5.08 -14.21 -8.25
N LEU A 389 -3.98 -13.71 -7.71
CA LEU A 389 -3.40 -14.18 -6.45
C LEU A 389 -3.36 -13.01 -5.45
N ILE A 390 -3.89 -13.25 -4.27
CA ILE A 390 -3.84 -12.35 -3.12
C ILE A 390 -3.05 -13.04 -2.00
N VAL A 391 -2.03 -12.36 -1.48
CA VAL A 391 -1.31 -12.78 -0.28
C VAL A 391 -1.78 -11.93 0.89
N ASN A 392 -2.45 -12.56 1.84
CA ASN A 392 -3.00 -11.87 3.02
C ASN A 392 -1.93 -11.73 4.11
N VAL A 393 -1.09 -10.71 3.98
CA VAL A 393 -0.02 -10.40 4.95
C VAL A 393 -0.60 -10.06 6.32
N PHE A 394 -1.77 -9.43 6.37
CA PHE A 394 -2.47 -9.17 7.63
C PHE A 394 -2.78 -10.45 8.43
N ALA A 395 -3.18 -11.51 7.74
CA ALA A 395 -3.41 -12.82 8.39
C ALA A 395 -2.10 -13.52 8.76
N ILE A 396 -1.12 -13.49 7.85
CA ILE A 396 0.20 -14.10 8.05
C ILE A 396 0.90 -13.48 9.27
N ASN A 397 0.94 -12.16 9.34
CA ASN A 397 1.57 -11.42 10.45
C ASN A 397 0.83 -11.58 11.80
N ARG A 398 -0.31 -12.26 11.81
CA ARG A 398 -1.14 -12.55 12.99
C ARG A 398 -1.42 -14.04 13.19
N ASP A 399 -0.66 -14.89 12.52
CA ASP A 399 -0.82 -16.33 12.67
C ASP A 399 -0.33 -16.77 14.07
N PRO A 400 -1.22 -17.30 14.93
CA PRO A 400 -0.86 -17.68 16.31
C PRO A 400 0.15 -18.83 16.39
N GLU A 401 0.37 -19.56 15.31
CA GLU A 401 1.42 -20.58 15.22
C GLU A 401 2.82 -19.97 15.32
N TYR A 402 2.99 -18.74 14.80
CA TYR A 402 4.27 -18.03 14.75
C TYR A 402 4.33 -16.84 15.74
N TRP A 403 3.19 -16.24 16.05
CA TRP A 403 3.13 -15.03 16.86
C TRP A 403 2.30 -15.25 18.12
N LYS A 404 2.98 -15.43 19.26
CA LYS A 404 2.31 -15.48 20.56
C LYS A 404 1.61 -14.16 20.83
N ASP A 405 0.38 -14.19 21.36
CA ASP A 405 -0.43 -12.98 21.60
C ASP A 405 -0.50 -12.09 20.35
N ALA A 406 -0.86 -12.70 19.21
CA ALA A 406 -0.70 -12.16 17.87
C ALA A 406 -1.40 -10.82 17.62
N GLU A 407 -2.46 -10.49 18.38
CA GLU A 407 -3.20 -9.23 18.27
C GLU A 407 -2.68 -8.14 19.22
N ALA A 408 -1.75 -8.46 20.13
CA ALA A 408 -1.18 -7.50 21.07
C ALA A 408 0.04 -6.79 20.48
N PHE A 409 0.21 -5.49 20.80
CA PHE A 409 1.37 -4.70 20.45
C PHE A 409 2.50 -4.94 21.47
N ILE A 410 3.47 -5.75 21.12
CA ILE A 410 4.60 -6.17 21.97
C ILE A 410 5.90 -6.02 21.19
N PRO A 411 6.55 -4.82 21.20
CA PRO A 411 7.81 -4.60 20.48
C PRO A 411 8.90 -5.60 20.86
N GLU A 412 8.94 -6.04 22.12
CA GLU A 412 9.95 -6.94 22.67
C GLU A 412 10.00 -8.33 22.00
N ARG A 413 8.97 -8.71 21.24
CA ARG A 413 9.02 -9.95 20.45
C ARG A 413 10.11 -9.95 19.39
N PHE A 414 10.60 -8.77 19.01
CA PHE A 414 11.68 -8.61 18.05
C PHE A 414 13.08 -8.50 18.68
N GLU A 415 13.20 -8.57 20.02
CA GLU A 415 14.49 -8.41 20.72
C GLU A 415 15.52 -9.48 20.31
N ASN A 416 15.10 -10.74 20.20
CA ASN A 416 15.96 -11.86 19.78
C ASN A 416 15.45 -12.52 18.49
N SER A 417 14.72 -11.78 17.67
CA SER A 417 14.13 -12.29 16.43
C SER A 417 15.06 -12.07 15.26
N SER A 418 15.25 -13.10 14.44
CA SER A 418 15.90 -12.99 13.12
C SER A 418 15.02 -12.30 12.09
N ALA A 419 13.73 -12.05 12.39
CA ALA A 419 12.78 -11.49 11.46
C ALA A 419 13.23 -10.11 10.99
N THR A 420 13.48 -10.02 9.69
CA THR A 420 13.89 -8.80 9.00
C THR A 420 12.75 -8.25 8.16
N VAL A 421 12.72 -6.95 7.97
CA VAL A 421 11.73 -6.31 7.10
C VAL A 421 11.90 -6.68 5.61
N MET A 422 13.01 -7.30 5.24
CA MET A 422 13.38 -7.62 3.86
C MET A 422 12.87 -8.99 3.37
N GLY A 423 11.91 -9.60 4.10
CA GLY A 423 11.18 -10.79 3.62
C GLY A 423 12.00 -12.09 3.57
N ALA A 424 12.95 -12.26 4.47
CA ALA A 424 13.68 -13.52 4.62
C ALA A 424 12.84 -14.60 5.32
N GLU A 425 12.04 -14.19 6.28
CA GLU A 425 11.09 -15.02 7.03
C GLU A 425 9.66 -14.76 6.53
N TYR A 426 8.98 -15.82 6.08
CA TYR A 426 7.66 -15.72 5.45
C TYR A 426 6.51 -15.50 6.43
N GLU A 427 6.74 -15.59 7.72
CA GLU A 427 5.82 -15.19 8.79
C GLU A 427 5.80 -13.65 9.00
N TYR A 428 6.75 -12.90 8.40
CA TYR A 428 6.84 -11.45 8.51
C TYR A 428 7.18 -10.81 7.16
N LEU A 429 6.16 -10.29 6.47
CA LEU A 429 6.26 -9.82 5.09
C LEU A 429 5.79 -8.36 4.88
N PRO A 430 6.29 -7.37 5.65
CA PRO A 430 5.78 -6.00 5.55
C PRO A 430 6.03 -5.36 4.19
N PHE A 431 7.10 -5.71 3.49
CA PHE A 431 7.43 -5.24 2.14
C PHE A 431 7.20 -6.31 1.05
N GLY A 432 6.49 -7.40 1.39
CA GLY A 432 6.31 -8.54 0.50
C GLY A 432 7.59 -9.34 0.30
N ALA A 433 7.60 -10.23 -0.69
CA ALA A 433 8.76 -11.05 -1.03
C ALA A 433 8.79 -11.39 -2.53
N GLY A 434 9.89 -12.02 -2.99
CA GLY A 434 10.08 -12.46 -4.36
C GLY A 434 10.32 -11.30 -5.32
N ARG A 435 10.11 -11.55 -6.62
CA ARG A 435 10.43 -10.59 -7.70
C ARG A 435 9.68 -9.26 -7.60
N ARG A 436 8.49 -9.26 -7.00
CA ARG A 436 7.64 -8.09 -6.79
C ARG A 436 7.74 -7.49 -5.39
N MET A 437 8.78 -7.84 -4.63
CA MET A 437 9.10 -7.19 -3.35
C MET A 437 9.23 -5.68 -3.53
N CYS A 438 8.87 -4.89 -2.52
CA CYS A 438 8.94 -3.44 -2.55
C CYS A 438 10.36 -2.93 -2.92
N PRO A 439 10.50 -2.11 -3.97
CA PRO A 439 11.80 -1.52 -4.32
C PRO A 439 12.22 -0.40 -3.39
N GLY A 440 11.25 0.25 -2.74
CA GLY A 440 11.43 1.42 -1.90
C GLY A 440 11.57 1.11 -0.40
N ALA A 441 11.86 -0.13 0.00
CA ALA A 441 11.91 -0.50 1.41
C ALA A 441 12.92 0.34 2.22
N ALA A 442 14.11 0.59 1.66
CA ALA A 442 15.12 1.44 2.32
C ALA A 442 14.65 2.90 2.49
N LEU A 443 14.04 3.47 1.44
CA LEU A 443 13.48 4.83 1.49
C LEU A 443 12.31 4.90 2.47
N GLY A 444 11.40 3.92 2.44
CA GLY A 444 10.27 3.85 3.35
C GLY A 444 10.69 3.80 4.81
N LEU A 445 11.68 2.96 5.14
CA LEU A 445 12.20 2.88 6.50
C LEU A 445 12.86 4.19 6.96
N ALA A 446 13.69 4.81 6.12
CA ALA A 446 14.32 6.10 6.45
C ALA A 446 13.25 7.20 6.67
N ASN A 447 12.19 7.21 5.84
CA ASN A 447 11.07 8.14 5.97
C ASN A 447 10.14 7.83 7.17
N VAL A 448 10.29 6.69 7.83
CA VAL A 448 9.56 6.36 9.07
C VAL A 448 10.43 6.59 10.30
N GLN A 449 11.68 6.10 10.30
CA GLN A 449 12.54 6.12 11.48
C GLN A 449 12.83 7.52 11.99
N LEU A 450 13.31 8.42 11.14
CA LEU A 450 13.71 9.76 11.55
C LEU A 450 12.54 10.64 11.99
N PRO A 451 11.40 10.70 11.25
CA PRO A 451 10.23 11.43 11.72
C PRO A 451 9.68 10.90 13.04
N LEU A 452 9.57 9.57 13.17
CA LEU A 452 9.07 8.95 14.40
C LEU A 452 9.98 9.26 15.59
N ALA A 453 11.31 9.19 15.42
CA ALA A 453 12.28 9.58 16.46
C ALA A 453 12.08 11.04 16.88
N ASN A 454 11.94 11.97 15.93
CA ASN A 454 11.72 13.39 16.23
C ASN A 454 10.42 13.63 17.01
N ILE A 455 9.31 13.00 16.58
CA ILE A 455 7.99 13.13 17.22
C ILE A 455 8.01 12.59 18.65
N LEU A 456 8.71 11.48 18.89
CA LEU A 456 8.78 10.84 20.22
C LEU A 456 9.80 11.51 21.15
N TYR A 457 10.89 12.04 20.62
CA TYR A 457 11.93 12.67 21.42
C TYR A 457 11.53 14.05 21.93
N HIS A 458 10.99 14.90 21.03
CA HIS A 458 10.72 16.29 21.34
C HIS A 458 9.42 16.53 22.10
N PHE A 459 8.47 15.57 22.07
CA PHE A 459 7.14 15.79 22.61
C PHE A 459 6.67 14.64 23.49
N ASN A 460 5.94 15.00 24.55
CA ASN A 460 5.01 14.10 25.23
C ASN A 460 3.60 14.33 24.65
N TRP A 461 2.85 13.26 24.48
CA TRP A 461 1.59 13.29 23.78
C TRP A 461 0.42 12.90 24.67
N LYS A 462 -0.69 13.64 24.56
CA LYS A 462 -1.95 13.34 25.21
C LYS A 462 -3.09 13.38 24.20
N LEU A 463 -4.15 12.63 24.47
CA LEU A 463 -5.38 12.77 23.71
C LEU A 463 -6.09 14.07 24.10
N PRO A 464 -6.77 14.75 23.16
CA PRO A 464 -7.52 15.97 23.44
C PRO A 464 -8.70 15.69 24.38
N ASN A 465 -9.20 16.73 25.04
CA ASN A 465 -10.42 16.71 25.87
C ASN A 465 -10.43 15.68 27.02
N GLY A 466 -9.27 15.26 27.52
CA GLY A 466 -9.17 14.29 28.62
C GLY A 466 -9.61 12.88 28.27
N VAL A 467 -9.69 12.54 26.98
CA VAL A 467 -9.99 11.18 26.50
C VAL A 467 -8.90 10.23 27.03
N SER A 468 -9.34 9.08 27.57
CA SER A 468 -8.43 8.05 28.08
C SER A 468 -7.73 7.30 26.93
N TYR A 469 -6.51 6.82 27.16
CA TYR A 469 -5.67 6.16 26.15
C TYR A 469 -6.31 4.89 25.57
N ASP A 470 -7.14 4.18 26.33
CA ASP A 470 -7.90 3.01 25.89
C ASP A 470 -9.06 3.34 24.94
N GLN A 471 -9.48 4.61 24.88
CA GLN A 471 -10.56 5.11 24.04
C GLN A 471 -10.09 5.63 22.67
N ILE A 472 -8.80 5.55 22.36
CA ILE A 472 -8.30 5.93 21.04
C ILE A 472 -8.99 5.10 19.96
N ASP A 473 -9.52 5.77 18.93
CA ASP A 473 -10.15 5.08 17.80
C ASP A 473 -9.09 4.36 16.97
N MET A 474 -9.11 3.03 16.96
CA MET A 474 -8.23 2.15 16.19
C MET A 474 -8.93 1.59 14.94
N THR A 475 -10.02 2.19 14.49
CA THR A 475 -10.73 1.74 13.30
C THR A 475 -9.96 2.09 12.01
N GLU A 476 -10.05 1.17 11.07
CA GLU A 476 -9.40 1.28 9.76
C GLU A 476 -10.36 1.86 8.71
N SER A 477 -9.83 2.63 7.78
CA SER A 477 -10.56 3.04 6.58
C SER A 477 -10.62 1.88 5.57
N SER A 478 -11.68 1.87 4.75
CA SER A 478 -11.76 0.95 3.61
C SER A 478 -10.89 1.46 2.46
N GLY A 479 -9.96 0.63 1.98
CA GLY A 479 -9.06 1.00 0.88
C GLY A 479 -8.06 -0.11 0.56
N ALA A 480 -7.13 0.16 -0.36
CA ALA A 480 -6.00 -0.72 -0.66
C ALA A 480 -4.98 -0.69 0.47
N THR A 481 -4.84 0.44 1.14
CA THR A 481 -3.92 0.70 2.25
C THR A 481 -4.65 0.68 3.58
N MET A 482 -3.95 0.25 4.63
CA MET A 482 -4.44 0.23 5.99
C MET A 482 -4.20 1.59 6.64
N GLN A 483 -5.11 2.52 6.41
CA GLN A 483 -5.10 3.84 7.04
C GLN A 483 -6.05 3.89 8.23
N ARG A 484 -5.82 4.81 9.15
CA ARG A 484 -6.80 5.16 10.17
C ARG A 484 -8.07 5.73 9.52
N LYS A 485 -9.23 5.42 10.10
CA LYS A 485 -10.51 5.99 9.66
C LYS A 485 -10.67 7.44 10.09
N THR A 486 -10.18 7.76 11.28
CA THR A 486 -10.21 9.10 11.87
C THR A 486 -8.80 9.67 11.96
N GLU A 487 -8.65 10.96 11.72
CA GLU A 487 -7.39 11.67 11.88
C GLU A 487 -6.90 11.60 13.33
N LEU A 488 -5.59 11.53 13.51
CA LEU A 488 -4.93 11.47 14.80
C LEU A 488 -4.68 12.88 15.34
N LEU A 489 -5.60 13.35 16.18
CA LEU A 489 -5.49 14.62 16.88
C LEU A 489 -4.83 14.38 18.24
N LEU A 490 -3.71 15.05 18.49
CA LEU A 490 -2.94 14.91 19.73
C LEU A 490 -2.53 16.28 20.29
N VAL A 491 -2.36 16.32 21.60
CA VAL A 491 -1.90 17.52 22.34
C VAL A 491 -0.45 17.32 22.72
N PRO A 492 0.48 18.14 22.17
CA PRO A 492 1.89 18.10 22.52
C PRO A 492 2.14 18.80 23.86
N SER A 493 3.11 18.27 24.61
CA SER A 493 3.78 18.97 25.71
C SER A 493 5.30 18.77 25.60
N PHE A 494 6.07 19.80 25.96
CA PHE A 494 7.51 19.84 25.78
C PHE A 494 8.26 19.37 27.01
#